data_03e4d5439a01201dcc2513330f2257a7
#
_entry.id   03e4d5439a01201dcc2513330f2257a7
#
_cell.length_a   1.000
_cell.length_b   1.000
_cell.length_c   1.000
_cell.angle_alpha   90.00
_cell.angle_beta   90.00
_cell.angle_gamma   90.00
#
_symmetry.space_group_name_H-M   'P 1'
#
loop_
_entity.id
_entity.type
_entity.pdbx_description
1 polymer ?
#
loop_
_entity_poly.entity_id
_entity_poly.type
_entity_poly.pdbx_seq_one_letter_code
_entity_poly.pdbx_strand_id
1 'polypeptide(L)'
;SDTTQAVRNTRRLVEEGAVAVIGSTITPNSLAMIDVVAEAKTPMISLAASKDIIYPVDAKRFWVFKTPQTEELMARAIVADMVARGVKTVGYIGFNDAYGEGWARYFEAELKAKGLELVVSERYNRTDTSVTGQALRILARRPDAVLIGASGTPAVLPQRTLKERGYRGLIYQTHGVANPDFLRVGGKDVEGTLLPAGPILVAEQLPSSFPSKRVALDYIQRYEAKYG
;
A
#
# COMPACT_ATOMS: atom_id res chain seq x y z
N SER A 1 5.05 10.87 8.96
CA SER A 1 3.60 11.16 8.88
C SER A 1 3.14 11.77 10.19
N ASP A 2 2.62 12.99 10.12
CA ASP A 2 2.14 13.73 11.29
C ASP A 2 0.65 14.05 11.09
N THR A 3 -0.20 13.33 11.81
CA THR A 3 -1.66 13.50 11.74
C THR A 3 -2.12 14.86 12.26
N THR A 4 -1.43 15.42 13.27
CA THR A 4 -1.72 16.74 13.82
C THR A 4 -1.47 17.84 12.78
N GLN A 5 -0.36 17.76 12.06
CA GLN A 5 -0.07 18.68 10.96
C GLN A 5 -1.07 18.55 9.82
N ALA A 6 -1.47 17.31 9.48
CA ALA A 6 -2.47 17.08 8.44
C ALA A 6 -3.81 17.75 8.78
N VAL A 7 -4.30 17.57 10.00
CA VAL A 7 -5.52 18.22 10.51
C VAL A 7 -5.40 19.74 10.46
N ARG A 8 -4.30 20.30 10.98
CA ARG A 8 -4.06 21.75 11.01
C ARG A 8 -4.03 22.35 9.60
N ASN A 9 -3.29 21.72 8.70
CA ASN A 9 -3.19 22.20 7.32
C ASN A 9 -4.53 22.10 6.58
N THR A 10 -5.31 21.06 6.83
CA THR A 10 -6.65 20.90 6.24
C THR A 10 -7.59 21.99 6.73
N ARG A 11 -7.60 22.30 8.05
CA ARG A 11 -8.39 23.41 8.61
C ARG A 11 -8.04 24.73 7.95
N ARG A 12 -6.74 25.02 7.83
CA ARG A 12 -6.28 26.25 7.19
C ARG A 12 -6.75 26.34 5.72
N LEU A 13 -6.62 25.27 4.94
CA LEU A 13 -7.08 25.25 3.55
C LEU A 13 -8.58 25.53 3.43
N VAL A 14 -9.38 24.93 4.31
CA VAL A 14 -10.83 25.14 4.36
C VAL A 14 -11.16 26.60 4.76
N GLU A 15 -10.50 27.16 5.76
CA GLU A 15 -10.66 28.55 6.21
C GLU A 15 -10.25 29.56 5.11
N GLU A 16 -9.25 29.21 4.29
CA GLU A 16 -8.82 29.99 3.12
C GLU A 16 -9.75 29.83 1.90
N GLY A 17 -10.85 29.06 2.03
CA GLY A 17 -11.88 28.90 0.99
C GLY A 17 -11.60 27.85 -0.07
N ALA A 18 -10.78 26.84 0.24
CA ALA A 18 -10.56 25.72 -0.68
C ALA A 18 -11.87 25.00 -1.01
N VAL A 19 -12.18 24.86 -2.29
CA VAL A 19 -13.41 24.18 -2.77
C VAL A 19 -13.29 22.65 -2.75
N ALA A 20 -12.08 22.12 -2.65
CA ALA A 20 -11.77 20.71 -2.48
C ALA A 20 -10.36 20.54 -1.89
N VAL A 21 -10.13 19.45 -1.18
CA VAL A 21 -8.82 19.07 -0.63
C VAL A 21 -8.33 17.80 -1.34
N ILE A 22 -7.14 17.85 -1.96
CA ILE A 22 -6.50 16.69 -2.58
C ILE A 22 -5.34 16.24 -1.70
N GLY A 23 -5.39 14.98 -1.25
CA GLY A 23 -4.45 14.39 -0.28
C GLY A 23 -5.22 13.73 0.88
N SER A 24 -4.55 13.16 1.87
CA SER A 24 -3.13 12.88 1.99
C SER A 24 -2.75 11.63 1.19
N THR A 25 -1.45 11.37 1.02
CA THR A 25 -0.93 10.14 0.39
C THR A 25 -0.81 8.98 1.37
N ILE A 26 -1.01 9.22 2.66
CA ILE A 26 -0.87 8.20 3.71
C ILE A 26 -2.15 8.04 4.52
N THR A 27 -2.48 6.80 4.82
CA THR A 27 -3.74 6.39 5.47
C THR A 27 -3.99 7.10 6.81
N PRO A 28 -3.05 7.13 7.79
CA PRO A 28 -3.32 7.79 9.06
C PRO A 28 -3.71 9.26 8.93
N ASN A 29 -3.05 9.99 8.03
CA ASN A 29 -3.36 11.39 7.80
C ASN A 29 -4.74 11.57 7.15
N SER A 30 -5.05 10.78 6.11
CA SER A 30 -6.36 10.86 5.46
C SER A 30 -7.50 10.55 6.43
N LEU A 31 -7.34 9.55 7.30
CA LEU A 31 -8.34 9.25 8.34
C LEU A 31 -8.53 10.41 9.32
N ALA A 32 -7.44 11.05 9.74
CA ALA A 32 -7.50 12.19 10.67
C ALA A 32 -8.16 13.45 10.05
N MET A 33 -8.13 13.59 8.72
CA MET A 33 -8.71 14.74 8.00
C MET A 33 -10.23 14.64 7.82
N ILE A 34 -10.83 13.44 7.94
CA ILE A 34 -12.24 13.18 7.62
C ILE A 34 -13.18 14.12 8.39
N ASP A 35 -12.99 14.27 9.68
CA ASP A 35 -13.86 15.10 10.52
C ASP A 35 -13.84 16.57 10.09
N VAL A 36 -12.67 17.09 9.74
CA VAL A 36 -12.51 18.49 9.31
C VAL A 36 -13.24 18.75 8.00
N VAL A 37 -13.04 17.88 6.99
CA VAL A 37 -13.68 18.09 5.68
C VAL A 37 -15.18 17.84 5.72
N ALA A 38 -15.65 16.93 6.58
CA ALA A 38 -17.07 16.66 6.78
C ALA A 38 -17.78 17.83 7.46
N GLU A 39 -17.19 18.41 8.51
CA GLU A 39 -17.71 19.60 9.21
C GLU A 39 -17.81 20.78 8.26
N ALA A 40 -16.79 21.01 7.46
CA ALA A 40 -16.73 22.08 6.48
C ALA A 40 -17.53 21.82 5.19
N LYS A 41 -18.08 20.60 5.02
CA LYS A 41 -18.74 20.16 3.77
C LYS A 41 -17.88 20.37 2.53
N THR A 42 -16.57 20.19 2.68
CA THR A 42 -15.57 20.34 1.62
C THR A 42 -15.15 18.97 1.10
N PRO A 43 -15.30 18.65 -0.19
CA PRO A 43 -14.88 17.36 -0.74
C PRO A 43 -13.39 17.10 -0.53
N MET A 44 -13.03 15.88 -0.09
CA MET A 44 -11.65 15.40 -0.01
C MET A 44 -11.42 14.25 -1.00
N ILE A 45 -10.37 14.34 -1.79
CA ILE A 45 -9.89 13.26 -2.65
C ILE A 45 -8.59 12.71 -2.06
N SER A 46 -8.70 11.64 -1.28
CA SER A 46 -7.54 10.98 -0.69
C SER A 46 -6.73 10.22 -1.73
N LEU A 47 -5.41 10.30 -1.62
CA LEU A 47 -4.44 9.53 -2.42
C LEU A 47 -3.89 8.32 -1.64
N ALA A 48 -4.51 7.97 -0.50
CA ALA A 48 -4.15 6.83 0.33
C ALA A 48 -5.03 5.61 0.04
N ALA A 49 -4.52 4.42 0.35
CA ALA A 49 -5.09 3.16 -0.11
C ALA A 49 -6.22 2.61 0.76
N SER A 50 -6.29 2.96 2.07
CA SER A 50 -7.19 2.28 2.99
C SER A 50 -8.67 2.38 2.59
N LYS A 51 -9.35 1.23 2.65
CA LYS A 51 -10.81 1.14 2.51
C LYS A 51 -11.54 1.93 3.59
N ASP A 52 -10.98 1.99 4.81
CA ASP A 52 -11.57 2.66 5.96
C ASP A 52 -11.70 4.19 5.78
N ILE A 53 -11.02 4.76 4.77
CA ILE A 53 -11.16 6.18 4.41
C ILE A 53 -12.56 6.48 3.86
N ILE A 54 -13.13 5.55 3.10
CA ILE A 54 -14.40 5.72 2.40
C ILE A 54 -15.51 4.77 2.87
N TYR A 55 -15.20 3.79 3.70
CA TYR A 55 -16.17 2.83 4.24
C TYR A 55 -16.09 2.74 5.77
N PRO A 56 -17.23 2.44 6.44
CA PRO A 56 -18.58 2.45 5.86
C PRO A 56 -18.98 3.85 5.39
N VAL A 57 -19.80 3.93 4.35
CA VAL A 57 -20.34 5.23 3.92
C VAL A 57 -21.29 5.74 5.00
N ASP A 58 -20.97 6.87 5.59
CA ASP A 58 -21.71 7.56 6.64
C ASP A 58 -21.76 9.07 6.34
N ALA A 59 -22.36 9.86 7.22
CA ALA A 59 -22.48 11.31 7.04
C ALA A 59 -21.13 12.03 6.90
N LYS A 60 -20.06 11.52 7.54
CA LYS A 60 -18.71 12.10 7.46
C LYS A 60 -18.03 11.70 6.16
N ARG A 61 -18.09 10.42 5.80
CA ARG A 61 -17.45 9.87 4.60
C ARG A 61 -18.19 10.21 3.30
N PHE A 62 -19.38 10.80 3.39
CA PHE A 62 -20.09 11.37 2.25
C PHE A 62 -19.23 12.41 1.48
N TRP A 63 -18.36 13.12 2.18
CA TRP A 63 -17.47 14.14 1.62
C TRP A 63 -16.10 13.61 1.19
N VAL A 64 -15.89 12.29 1.29
CA VAL A 64 -14.56 11.69 1.12
C VAL A 64 -14.54 10.70 -0.04
N PHE A 65 -13.61 10.91 -0.94
CA PHE A 65 -13.32 10.07 -2.10
C PHE A 65 -11.86 9.60 -2.05
N LYS A 66 -11.51 8.61 -2.85
CA LYS A 66 -10.10 8.15 -2.98
C LYS A 66 -9.81 7.63 -4.39
N THR A 67 -8.56 7.73 -4.81
CA THR A 67 -8.12 7.29 -6.15
C THR A 67 -7.43 5.92 -6.15
N PRO A 68 -6.56 5.54 -5.17
CA PRO A 68 -5.88 4.25 -5.22
C PRO A 68 -6.83 3.07 -5.00
N GLN A 69 -6.44 1.90 -5.46
CA GLN A 69 -7.11 0.65 -5.13
C GLN A 69 -7.08 0.40 -3.61
N THR A 70 -8.09 -0.31 -3.10
CA THR A 70 -8.12 -0.69 -1.70
C THR A 70 -7.14 -1.81 -1.40
N GLU A 71 -6.61 -1.85 -0.18
CA GLU A 71 -5.77 -2.95 0.30
C GLU A 71 -6.46 -4.31 0.21
N GLU A 72 -7.78 -4.38 0.37
CA GLU A 72 -8.57 -5.60 0.20
C GLU A 72 -8.42 -6.19 -1.22
N LEU A 73 -8.60 -5.34 -2.25
CA LEU A 73 -8.46 -5.75 -3.65
C LEU A 73 -7.04 -6.22 -3.95
N MET A 74 -6.05 -5.48 -3.45
CA MET A 74 -4.64 -5.81 -3.66
C MET A 74 -4.21 -7.07 -2.89
N ALA A 75 -4.69 -7.27 -1.66
CA ALA A 75 -4.45 -8.49 -0.89
C ALA A 75 -4.99 -9.73 -1.61
N ARG A 76 -6.19 -9.62 -2.20
CA ARG A 76 -6.78 -10.69 -3.02
C ARG A 76 -5.88 -11.07 -4.21
N ALA A 77 -5.33 -10.09 -4.91
CA ALA A 77 -4.41 -10.34 -6.03
C ALA A 77 -3.11 -11.03 -5.56
N ILE A 78 -2.52 -10.56 -4.45
CA ILE A 78 -1.32 -11.16 -3.86
C ILE A 78 -1.59 -12.61 -3.45
N VAL A 79 -2.67 -12.87 -2.73
CA VAL A 79 -2.99 -14.23 -2.25
C VAL A 79 -3.31 -15.17 -3.42
N ALA A 80 -3.95 -14.67 -4.49
CA ALA A 80 -4.18 -15.48 -5.69
C ALA A 80 -2.85 -15.91 -6.35
N ASP A 81 -1.87 -15.02 -6.46
CA ASP A 81 -0.54 -15.35 -6.97
C ASP A 81 0.22 -16.31 -6.03
N MET A 82 0.12 -16.13 -4.71
CA MET A 82 0.69 -17.06 -3.71
C MET A 82 0.13 -18.48 -3.89
N VAL A 83 -1.19 -18.62 -4.06
CA VAL A 83 -1.85 -19.91 -4.32
C VAL A 83 -1.33 -20.53 -5.61
N ALA A 84 -1.24 -19.76 -6.69
CA ALA A 84 -0.74 -20.24 -7.99
C ALA A 84 0.72 -20.72 -7.92
N ARG A 85 1.52 -20.15 -7.01
CA ARG A 85 2.92 -20.55 -6.76
C ARG A 85 3.08 -21.67 -5.73
N GLY A 86 1.99 -22.18 -5.18
CA GLY A 86 2.03 -23.27 -4.22
C GLY A 86 2.45 -22.89 -2.80
N VAL A 87 2.42 -21.59 -2.46
CA VAL A 87 2.68 -21.10 -1.09
C VAL A 87 1.70 -21.71 -0.10
N LYS A 88 2.17 -22.11 1.07
CA LYS A 88 1.38 -22.67 2.17
C LYS A 88 1.46 -21.83 3.43
N THR A 89 2.67 -21.37 3.77
CA THR A 89 2.95 -20.62 4.99
C THR A 89 3.42 -19.21 4.66
N VAL A 90 2.90 -18.23 5.39
CA VAL A 90 3.14 -16.82 5.10
C VAL A 90 3.55 -16.07 6.36
N GLY A 91 4.56 -15.21 6.23
CA GLY A 91 4.91 -14.20 7.20
C GLY A 91 4.36 -12.83 6.79
N TYR A 92 4.10 -11.99 7.78
CA TYR A 92 3.75 -10.59 7.58
C TYR A 92 4.67 -9.69 8.40
N ILE A 93 5.10 -8.57 7.82
CA ILE A 93 5.71 -7.45 8.54
C ILE A 93 5.20 -6.15 7.96
N GLY A 94 4.55 -5.32 8.77
CA GLY A 94 3.93 -4.08 8.28
C GLY A 94 4.15 -2.90 9.21
N PHE A 95 3.74 -1.71 8.74
CA PHE A 95 3.78 -0.52 9.58
C PHE A 95 2.89 -0.67 10.82
N ASN A 96 3.37 -0.14 11.94
CA ASN A 96 2.62 -0.01 13.18
C ASN A 96 1.72 1.24 13.13
N ASP A 97 0.82 1.29 12.13
CA ASP A 97 -0.14 2.36 11.94
C ASP A 97 -1.39 1.84 11.17
N ALA A 98 -2.37 2.71 10.95
CA ALA A 98 -3.63 2.34 10.29
C ALA A 98 -3.43 1.75 8.88
N TYR A 99 -2.35 2.06 8.17
CA TYR A 99 -2.04 1.44 6.87
C TYR A 99 -1.61 -0.02 7.05
N GLY A 100 -0.60 -0.27 7.90
CA GLY A 100 -0.11 -1.62 8.14
C GLY A 100 -1.17 -2.52 8.81
N GLU A 101 -1.96 -1.97 9.73
CA GLU A 101 -3.05 -2.74 10.37
C GLU A 101 -4.18 -3.08 9.39
N GLY A 102 -4.55 -2.16 8.50
CA GLY A 102 -5.51 -2.43 7.42
C GLY A 102 -5.03 -3.57 6.53
N TRP A 103 -3.77 -3.50 6.09
CA TRP A 103 -3.13 -4.56 5.30
C TRP A 103 -3.13 -5.91 6.03
N ALA A 104 -2.70 -5.94 7.30
CA ALA A 104 -2.69 -7.17 8.10
C ALA A 104 -4.08 -7.82 8.14
N ARG A 105 -5.10 -7.03 8.45
CA ARG A 105 -6.49 -7.50 8.59
C ARG A 105 -7.04 -8.08 7.28
N TYR A 106 -6.92 -7.37 6.15
CA TYR A 106 -7.45 -7.85 4.88
C TYR A 106 -6.63 -9.00 4.31
N PHE A 107 -5.31 -8.97 4.49
CA PHE A 107 -4.44 -10.04 4.06
C PHE A 107 -4.71 -11.34 4.81
N GLU A 108 -4.81 -11.30 6.14
CA GLU A 108 -5.14 -12.47 6.96
C GLU A 108 -6.50 -13.07 6.58
N ALA A 109 -7.51 -12.22 6.31
CA ALA A 109 -8.82 -12.68 5.86
C ALA A 109 -8.74 -13.42 4.53
N GLU A 110 -7.99 -12.91 3.55
CA GLU A 110 -7.80 -13.56 2.24
C GLU A 110 -6.97 -14.85 2.36
N LEU A 111 -5.90 -14.88 3.19
CA LEU A 111 -5.14 -16.10 3.46
C LEU A 111 -6.04 -17.21 4.01
N LYS A 112 -6.84 -16.88 5.04
CA LYS A 112 -7.79 -17.82 5.65
C LYS A 112 -8.82 -18.34 4.63
N ALA A 113 -9.35 -17.46 3.78
CA ALA A 113 -10.32 -17.83 2.74
C ALA A 113 -9.73 -18.79 1.69
N LYS A 114 -8.40 -18.79 1.50
CA LYS A 114 -7.68 -19.65 0.56
C LYS A 114 -6.91 -20.79 1.21
N GLY A 115 -7.04 -20.98 2.54
CA GLY A 115 -6.38 -22.06 3.26
C GLY A 115 -4.87 -21.93 3.39
N LEU A 116 -4.33 -20.70 3.33
CA LEU A 116 -2.93 -20.41 3.64
C LEU A 116 -2.79 -20.05 5.11
N GLU A 117 -1.65 -20.42 5.72
CA GLU A 117 -1.38 -20.18 7.14
C GLU A 117 -0.52 -18.93 7.34
N LEU A 118 -0.99 -17.98 8.15
CA LEU A 118 -0.19 -16.85 8.63
C LEU A 118 0.58 -17.29 9.88
N VAL A 119 1.86 -17.65 9.72
CA VAL A 119 2.70 -18.23 10.80
C VAL A 119 3.38 -17.20 11.68
N VAL A 120 3.47 -15.93 11.24
CA VAL A 120 4.06 -14.81 11.99
C VAL A 120 3.57 -13.48 11.46
N SER A 121 3.32 -12.53 12.38
CA SER A 121 2.86 -11.19 12.03
C SER A 121 3.57 -10.14 12.89
N GLU A 122 4.41 -9.33 12.26
CA GLU A 122 5.30 -8.37 12.91
C GLU A 122 4.95 -6.92 12.53
N ARG A 123 5.39 -5.99 13.37
CA ARG A 123 5.19 -4.55 13.18
C ARG A 123 6.49 -3.78 13.31
N TYR A 124 6.57 -2.65 12.59
CA TYR A 124 7.64 -1.68 12.74
C TYR A 124 7.14 -0.26 12.44
N ASN A 125 7.85 0.75 12.91
CA ASN A 125 7.48 2.13 12.68
C ASN A 125 8.12 2.66 11.39
N ARG A 126 7.49 3.65 10.74
CA ARG A 126 8.01 4.26 9.50
C ARG A 126 9.40 4.88 9.68
N THR A 127 9.76 5.24 10.89
CA THR A 127 11.04 5.88 11.26
C THR A 127 12.07 4.90 11.82
N ASP A 128 11.74 3.62 11.94
CA ASP A 128 12.69 2.63 12.44
C ASP A 128 13.85 2.48 11.45
N THR A 129 15.04 2.40 11.99
CA THR A 129 16.30 2.18 11.23
C THR A 129 16.76 0.74 11.29
N SER A 130 16.12 -0.11 12.10
CA SER A 130 16.39 -1.54 12.23
C SER A 130 15.12 -2.33 12.49
N VAL A 131 15.00 -3.47 11.82
CA VAL A 131 13.94 -4.48 12.03
C VAL A 131 14.52 -5.87 12.27
N THR A 132 15.74 -5.91 12.82
CA THR A 132 16.48 -7.16 13.03
C THR A 132 15.70 -8.16 13.89
N GLY A 133 15.09 -7.71 14.99
CA GLY A 133 14.30 -8.58 15.86
C GLY A 133 13.10 -9.19 15.15
N GLN A 134 12.36 -8.39 14.39
CA GLN A 134 11.23 -8.85 13.60
C GLN A 134 11.68 -9.86 12.52
N ALA A 135 12.74 -9.54 11.80
CA ALA A 135 13.28 -10.44 10.77
C ALA A 135 13.70 -11.79 11.34
N LEU A 136 14.34 -11.83 12.51
CA LEU A 136 14.73 -13.08 13.17
C LEU A 136 13.50 -13.92 13.57
N ARG A 137 12.43 -13.31 14.07
CA ARG A 137 11.19 -14.02 14.38
C ARG A 137 10.52 -14.60 13.13
N ILE A 138 10.54 -13.86 12.02
CA ILE A 138 10.04 -14.34 10.72
C ILE A 138 10.88 -15.55 10.25
N LEU A 139 12.20 -15.41 10.25
CA LEU A 139 13.12 -16.50 9.83
C LEU A 139 12.97 -17.77 10.67
N ALA A 140 12.71 -17.63 11.96
CA ALA A 140 12.50 -18.79 12.86
C ALA A 140 11.24 -19.60 12.45
N ARG A 141 10.25 -18.98 11.81
CA ARG A 141 9.04 -19.66 11.33
C ARG A 141 9.18 -20.24 9.92
N ARG A 142 10.23 -19.88 9.18
CA ARG A 142 10.53 -20.34 7.82
C ARG A 142 9.34 -20.28 6.87
N PRO A 143 8.63 -19.13 6.73
CA PRO A 143 7.50 -19.04 5.83
C PRO A 143 7.96 -19.19 4.37
N ASP A 144 7.08 -19.74 3.51
CA ASP A 144 7.31 -19.84 2.05
C ASP A 144 7.35 -18.44 1.41
N ALA A 145 6.54 -17.54 1.94
CA ALA A 145 6.45 -16.16 1.45
C ALA A 145 6.33 -15.16 2.62
N VAL A 146 6.76 -13.92 2.40
CA VAL A 146 6.57 -12.81 3.32
C VAL A 146 5.90 -11.66 2.58
N LEU A 147 4.82 -11.09 3.16
CA LEU A 147 4.28 -9.81 2.73
C LEU A 147 4.83 -8.69 3.61
N ILE A 148 5.37 -7.66 2.98
CA ILE A 148 5.77 -6.42 3.64
C ILE A 148 4.65 -5.38 3.46
N GLY A 149 3.85 -5.18 4.52
CA GLY A 149 2.71 -4.27 4.58
C GLY A 149 3.13 -2.82 4.79
N ALA A 150 3.93 -2.29 3.86
CA ALA A 150 4.53 -0.96 3.95
C ALA A 150 4.40 -0.19 2.63
N SER A 151 4.89 1.05 2.59
CA SER A 151 4.87 1.90 1.41
C SER A 151 6.07 2.83 1.34
N GLY A 152 6.44 3.24 0.12
CA GLY A 152 7.58 4.12 -0.13
C GLY A 152 8.92 3.50 0.27
N THR A 153 9.93 4.33 0.45
CA THR A 153 11.30 3.89 0.75
C THR A 153 11.48 3.15 2.07
N PRO A 154 10.71 3.42 3.16
CA PRO A 154 10.82 2.62 4.39
C PRO A 154 10.49 1.14 4.23
N ALA A 155 9.79 0.75 3.16
CA ALA A 155 9.49 -0.64 2.85
C ALA A 155 10.72 -1.45 2.39
N VAL A 156 11.81 -0.78 2.02
CA VAL A 156 13.09 -1.43 1.67
C VAL A 156 13.74 -2.10 2.88
N LEU A 157 13.62 -1.48 4.06
CA LEU A 157 14.32 -1.93 5.26
C LEU A 157 14.01 -3.39 5.66
N PRO A 158 12.73 -3.82 5.77
CA PRO A 158 12.43 -5.21 6.09
C PRO A 158 12.95 -6.19 5.01
N GLN A 159 12.81 -5.85 3.75
CA GLN A 159 13.24 -6.70 2.65
C GLN A 159 14.75 -6.91 2.65
N ARG A 160 15.52 -5.81 2.76
CA ARG A 160 16.97 -5.85 2.89
C ARG A 160 17.39 -6.71 4.07
N THR A 161 16.82 -6.46 5.26
CA THR A 161 17.16 -7.20 6.48
C THR A 161 16.87 -8.69 6.35
N LEU A 162 15.76 -9.09 5.74
CA LEU A 162 15.42 -10.50 5.50
C LEU A 162 16.45 -11.15 4.56
N LYS A 163 16.79 -10.50 3.44
CA LYS A 163 17.76 -11.01 2.47
C LYS A 163 19.17 -11.13 3.04
N GLU A 164 19.65 -10.11 3.76
CA GLU A 164 20.95 -10.11 4.44
C GLU A 164 21.08 -11.24 5.47
N ARG A 165 19.95 -11.64 6.08
CA ARG A 165 19.88 -12.74 7.05
C ARG A 165 19.54 -14.09 6.43
N GLY A 166 19.60 -14.18 5.11
CA GLY A 166 19.51 -15.45 4.38
C GLY A 166 18.10 -15.93 4.05
N TYR A 167 17.06 -15.06 4.13
CA TYR A 167 15.74 -15.44 3.64
C TYR A 167 15.77 -15.69 2.12
N ARG A 168 15.21 -16.83 1.70
CA ARG A 168 15.20 -17.28 0.29
C ARG A 168 13.79 -17.48 -0.26
N GLY A 169 12.75 -17.32 0.57
CA GLY A 169 11.36 -17.42 0.13
C GLY A 169 10.92 -16.20 -0.71
N LEU A 170 9.69 -16.25 -1.15
CA LEU A 170 9.10 -15.16 -1.94
C LEU A 170 8.87 -13.92 -1.08
N ILE A 171 9.19 -12.75 -1.62
CA ILE A 171 8.90 -11.47 -0.96
C ILE A 171 7.88 -10.71 -1.77
N TYR A 172 6.76 -10.41 -1.13
CA TYR A 172 5.69 -9.56 -1.64
C TYR A 172 5.72 -8.20 -0.97
N GLN A 173 5.43 -7.19 -1.74
CA GLN A 173 5.23 -5.81 -1.28
C GLN A 173 3.82 -5.37 -1.62
N THR A 174 3.36 -4.29 -1.00
CA THR A 174 2.10 -3.66 -1.37
C THR A 174 2.27 -2.80 -2.63
N HIS A 175 1.16 -2.39 -3.26
CA HIS A 175 1.19 -1.40 -4.34
C HIS A 175 1.76 -0.03 -3.92
N GLY A 176 1.90 0.23 -2.61
CA GLY A 176 2.50 1.44 -2.07
C GLY A 176 4.00 1.62 -2.36
N VAL A 177 4.67 0.60 -2.93
CA VAL A 177 6.06 0.68 -3.36
C VAL A 177 6.23 0.82 -4.88
N ALA A 178 5.13 0.92 -5.62
CA ALA A 178 5.15 1.05 -7.08
C ALA A 178 5.59 2.47 -7.52
N ASN A 179 6.81 2.83 -7.19
CA ASN A 179 7.42 4.13 -7.52
C ASN A 179 8.94 4.00 -7.71
N PRO A 180 9.57 4.90 -8.50
CA PRO A 180 11.01 4.86 -8.80
C PRO A 180 11.91 4.95 -7.57
N ASP A 181 11.50 5.65 -6.52
CA ASP A 181 12.33 5.82 -5.32
C ASP A 181 12.52 4.51 -4.56
N PHE A 182 11.53 3.63 -4.53
CA PHE A 182 11.68 2.30 -3.95
C PHE A 182 12.77 1.50 -4.67
N LEU A 183 12.78 1.53 -6.00
CA LEU A 183 13.80 0.86 -6.80
C LEU A 183 15.18 1.51 -6.60
N ARG A 184 15.25 2.83 -6.61
CA ARG A 184 16.50 3.59 -6.43
C ARG A 184 17.15 3.34 -5.08
N VAL A 185 16.35 3.33 -3.99
CA VAL A 185 16.85 3.11 -2.62
C VAL A 185 17.12 1.64 -2.35
N GLY A 186 16.28 0.76 -2.90
CA GLY A 186 16.38 -0.68 -2.71
C GLY A 186 17.51 -1.32 -3.51
N GLY A 187 17.79 -0.82 -4.72
CA GLY A 187 18.82 -1.39 -5.60
C GLY A 187 18.64 -2.91 -5.76
N LYS A 188 19.74 -3.65 -5.61
CA LYS A 188 19.74 -5.13 -5.71
C LYS A 188 18.90 -5.83 -4.64
N ASP A 189 18.67 -5.20 -3.50
CA ASP A 189 17.93 -5.81 -2.40
C ASP A 189 16.44 -5.99 -2.74
N VAL A 190 15.91 -5.23 -3.71
CA VAL A 190 14.51 -5.33 -4.14
C VAL A 190 14.31 -6.09 -5.45
N GLU A 191 15.37 -6.63 -6.03
CA GLU A 191 15.24 -7.52 -7.18
C GLU A 191 14.44 -8.78 -6.83
N GLY A 192 13.53 -9.18 -7.74
CA GLY A 192 12.64 -10.33 -7.53
C GLY A 192 11.45 -10.04 -6.62
N THR A 193 11.21 -8.78 -6.24
CA THR A 193 10.02 -8.37 -5.49
C THR A 193 8.75 -8.57 -6.33
N LEU A 194 7.74 -9.15 -5.70
CA LEU A 194 6.40 -9.29 -6.26
C LEU A 194 5.48 -8.23 -5.65
N LEU A 195 4.71 -7.53 -6.48
CA LEU A 195 3.74 -6.53 -5.99
C LEU A 195 2.54 -6.41 -6.93
N PRO A 196 1.35 -6.14 -6.40
CA PRO A 196 0.21 -5.80 -7.22
C PRO A 196 0.34 -4.36 -7.69
N ALA A 197 -0.06 -4.09 -8.93
CA ALA A 197 -0.02 -2.73 -9.47
C ALA A 197 -1.22 -2.45 -10.38
N GLY A 198 -1.54 -1.18 -10.58
CA GLY A 198 -2.51 -0.78 -11.60
C GLY A 198 -1.96 -1.08 -13.00
N PRO A 199 -2.82 -1.45 -13.94
CA PRO A 199 -2.41 -1.86 -15.30
C PRO A 199 -1.64 -0.78 -16.06
N ILE A 200 -1.82 0.49 -15.73
CA ILE A 200 -1.11 1.61 -16.36
C ILE A 200 0.41 1.52 -16.20
N LEU A 201 0.91 1.00 -15.06
CA LEU A 201 2.35 0.88 -14.81
C LEU A 201 3.04 -0.17 -15.70
N VAL A 202 2.28 -1.04 -16.30
CA VAL A 202 2.77 -2.12 -17.18
C VAL A 202 2.00 -2.16 -18.51
N ALA A 203 1.41 -1.03 -18.92
CA ALA A 203 0.49 -0.95 -20.03
C ALA A 203 1.06 -1.54 -21.35
N GLU A 204 2.32 -1.29 -21.62
CA GLU A 204 3.00 -1.81 -22.83
C GLU A 204 3.13 -3.34 -22.81
N GLN A 205 3.33 -3.93 -21.61
CA GLN A 205 3.54 -5.37 -21.43
C GLN A 205 2.22 -6.16 -21.39
N LEU A 206 1.07 -5.50 -21.28
CA LEU A 206 -0.22 -6.18 -21.26
C LEU A 206 -0.54 -6.81 -22.63
N PRO A 207 -1.22 -7.96 -22.68
CA PRO A 207 -1.69 -8.53 -23.93
C PRO A 207 -2.67 -7.56 -24.62
N SER A 208 -2.72 -7.58 -25.95
CA SER A 208 -3.60 -6.70 -26.74
C SER A 208 -5.10 -6.89 -26.42
N SER A 209 -5.47 -8.07 -25.94
CA SER A 209 -6.83 -8.40 -25.49
C SER A 209 -7.18 -7.81 -24.11
N PHE A 210 -6.22 -7.21 -23.36
CA PHE A 210 -6.50 -6.67 -22.04
C PHE A 210 -7.39 -5.42 -22.16
N PRO A 211 -8.58 -5.39 -21.50
CA PRO A 211 -9.62 -4.39 -21.79
C PRO A 211 -9.17 -2.93 -21.64
N SER A 212 -8.31 -2.62 -20.67
CA SER A 212 -7.86 -1.24 -20.42
C SER A 212 -6.52 -0.89 -21.09
N LYS A 213 -5.86 -1.80 -21.81
CA LYS A 213 -4.55 -1.52 -22.43
C LYS A 213 -4.58 -0.29 -23.32
N ARG A 214 -5.54 -0.24 -24.26
CA ARG A 214 -5.65 0.88 -25.21
C ARG A 214 -5.86 2.22 -24.49
N VAL A 215 -6.74 2.26 -23.49
CA VAL A 215 -7.02 3.48 -22.72
C VAL A 215 -5.80 3.91 -21.91
N ALA A 216 -5.08 2.96 -21.30
CA ALA A 216 -3.86 3.25 -20.55
C ALA A 216 -2.75 3.84 -21.45
N LEU A 217 -2.53 3.25 -22.64
CA LEU A 217 -1.54 3.75 -23.60
C LEU A 217 -1.91 5.14 -24.14
N ASP A 218 -3.17 5.38 -24.50
CA ASP A 218 -3.66 6.69 -24.95
C ASP A 218 -3.48 7.77 -23.86
N TYR A 219 -3.77 7.41 -22.58
CA TYR A 219 -3.52 8.30 -21.45
C TYR A 219 -2.03 8.66 -21.30
N ILE A 220 -1.14 7.65 -21.31
CA ILE A 220 0.31 7.85 -21.21
C ILE A 220 0.77 8.80 -22.32
N GLN A 221 0.43 8.49 -23.57
CA GLN A 221 0.83 9.31 -24.73
C GLN A 221 0.38 10.77 -24.61
N ARG A 222 -0.88 11.00 -24.22
CA ARG A 222 -1.41 12.38 -24.05
C ARG A 222 -0.76 13.11 -22.89
N TYR A 223 -0.48 12.40 -21.79
CA TYR A 223 0.15 13.00 -20.62
C TYR A 223 1.60 13.40 -20.93
N GLU A 224 2.37 12.50 -21.51
CA GLU A 224 3.77 12.75 -21.89
C GLU A 224 3.90 13.84 -22.96
N ALA A 225 3.01 13.86 -23.96
CA ALA A 225 3.01 14.91 -24.97
C ALA A 225 2.77 16.32 -24.39
N LYS A 226 2.09 16.40 -23.23
CA LYS A 226 1.74 17.70 -22.62
C LYS A 226 2.69 18.10 -21.48
N TYR A 227 3.20 17.15 -20.75
CA TYR A 227 3.92 17.42 -19.50
C TYR A 227 5.36 16.87 -19.47
N GLY A 228 5.77 16.06 -20.44
CA GLY A 228 7.11 15.46 -20.54
C GLY A 228 7.21 14.12 -19.87
#